data_dd7caafad64f57f85538e4aac9d03405
#
_entry.id   dd7caafad64f57f85538e4aac9d03405
#
_cell.length_a   1.000
_cell.length_b   1.000
_cell.length_c   1.000
_cell.angle_alpha   90.00
_cell.angle_beta   90.00
_cell.angle_gamma   90.00
#
_symmetry.space_group_name_H-M   'P 1'
#
loop_
_entity.id
_entity.type
_entity.pdbx_description
1 polymer ?
#
loop_
_entity_poly.entity_id
_entity_poly.type
_entity_poly.pdbx_seq_one_letter_code
_entity_poly.pdbx_strand_id
1 'polypeptide(L)'
;MEETGLNMSVSSPNNTQNNDAEIASESMTRPDNAHSTGVADSGRWSTKRIAMYALFVALSMAVSFVEFPIVPGVEWLKYDPSGIVSLVAGFAYGPAAAVIVSVLGFLPHLFTNPWGTLMAVLVALALSVPAALIYRRNKTRKGAVIGIIVGAIAALAMAIVGNIIVTPFYAHMTTAQVVALIVPALLPFNALKFTIHGVVPFLISKPISNLLTRCASFTISLN
;
A
#
# COMPACT_ATOMS: atom_id res chain seq x y z
N MET A 1 29.66 74.34 25.84
CA MET A 1 28.81 73.70 26.80
C MET A 1 27.78 72.97 25.96
N GLU A 2 27.98 71.70 25.75
CA GLU A 2 27.00 70.87 25.06
C GLU A 2 27.24 69.41 25.45
N GLU A 3 26.33 68.86 26.27
CA GLU A 3 26.40 67.47 26.74
C GLU A 3 25.78 66.58 25.69
N THR A 4 26.57 65.64 25.20
CA THR A 4 26.13 64.62 24.30
C THR A 4 25.58 63.45 25.10
N GLY A 5 24.24 63.29 25.14
CA GLY A 5 23.56 62.17 25.76
C GLY A 5 23.69 60.89 24.91
N LEU A 6 24.39 59.90 25.41
CA LEU A 6 24.41 58.53 24.89
C LEU A 6 23.13 57.79 25.26
N ASN A 7 22.30 57.49 24.27
CA ASN A 7 21.14 56.64 24.42
C ASN A 7 21.52 55.15 24.26
N MET A 8 21.70 54.45 25.36
CA MET A 8 21.84 53.01 25.39
C MET A 8 20.47 52.36 25.28
N SER A 9 20.10 51.83 24.11
CA SER A 9 18.94 50.95 23.96
C SER A 9 19.25 49.60 24.57
N VAL A 10 18.68 49.31 25.72
CA VAL A 10 18.69 48.00 26.36
C VAL A 10 17.75 47.10 25.54
N SER A 11 18.27 46.16 24.77
CA SER A 11 17.51 45.11 24.13
C SER A 11 17.01 44.10 25.17
N SER A 12 15.70 44.00 25.30
CA SER A 12 15.00 43.11 26.23
C SER A 12 15.19 41.62 25.83
N PRO A 13 15.52 40.73 26.78
CA PRO A 13 15.74 39.31 26.50
C PRO A 13 14.45 38.44 26.37
N ASN A 14 13.28 39.04 26.23
CA ASN A 14 12.00 38.32 26.35
C ASN A 14 11.44 37.74 25.05
N ASN A 15 12.12 37.91 23.91
CA ASN A 15 11.52 37.45 22.62
C ASN A 15 11.93 36.01 22.23
N THR A 16 12.94 35.43 22.86
CA THR A 16 13.39 34.05 22.54
C THR A 16 12.56 32.99 23.26
N GLN A 17 12.10 33.27 24.49
CA GLN A 17 11.30 32.32 25.26
C GLN A 17 9.88 32.12 24.73
N ASN A 18 9.29 33.14 24.09
CA ASN A 18 7.94 33.05 23.53
C ASN A 18 7.91 32.20 22.24
N ASN A 19 8.98 32.24 21.44
CA ASN A 19 9.07 31.42 20.21
C ASN A 19 9.26 29.93 20.52
N ASP A 20 10.02 29.59 21.56
CA ASP A 20 10.23 28.21 21.98
C ASP A 20 8.98 27.58 22.61
N ALA A 21 8.18 28.39 23.32
CA ALA A 21 6.88 27.96 23.88
C ALA A 21 5.81 27.76 22.80
N GLU A 22 5.79 28.59 21.75
CA GLU A 22 4.85 28.50 20.64
C GLU A 22 5.19 27.29 19.76
N ILE A 23 6.46 27.01 19.49
CA ILE A 23 6.93 25.82 18.78
C ILE A 23 6.62 24.53 19.58
N ALA A 24 6.76 24.57 20.90
CA ALA A 24 6.44 23.44 21.77
C ALA A 24 4.92 23.18 21.86
N SER A 25 4.08 24.22 21.82
CA SER A 25 2.61 24.07 21.84
C SER A 25 2.03 23.59 20.51
N GLU A 26 2.65 23.94 19.38
CA GLU A 26 2.23 23.46 18.05
C GLU A 26 2.56 21.98 17.83
N SER A 27 3.56 21.44 18.53
CA SER A 27 3.92 20.02 18.50
C SER A 27 2.96 19.11 19.31
N MET A 28 2.18 19.69 20.26
CA MET A 28 1.29 18.91 21.14
C MET A 28 -0.15 18.77 20.63
N THR A 29 -0.53 19.45 19.56
CA THR A 29 -1.95 19.45 19.07
C THR A 29 -2.15 18.65 17.79
N ARG A 30 -1.18 17.84 17.34
CA ARG A 30 -1.44 16.86 16.28
C ARG A 30 -2.08 15.62 16.89
N PRO A 31 -3.33 15.29 16.54
CA PRO A 31 -3.91 14.02 16.98
C PRO A 31 -3.03 12.89 16.42
N ASP A 32 -2.53 12.06 17.31
CA ASP A 32 -1.82 10.83 16.99
C ASP A 32 -2.75 9.95 16.13
N ASN A 33 -2.58 10.07 14.80
CA ASN A 33 -3.25 9.16 13.89
C ASN A 33 -2.61 7.79 14.10
N ALA A 34 -3.30 6.90 14.79
CA ALA A 34 -2.89 5.52 15.11
C ALA A 34 -2.54 4.66 13.86
N HIS A 35 -2.54 5.24 12.68
CA HIS A 35 -2.15 4.66 11.40
C HIS A 35 -0.98 5.41 10.72
N SER A 36 -0.37 6.38 11.42
CA SER A 36 0.82 7.04 10.91
C SER A 36 2.04 6.15 11.14
N THR A 37 2.65 5.65 10.09
CA THR A 37 3.91 4.87 10.14
C THR A 37 5.13 5.73 10.54
N GLY A 38 4.91 6.97 11.00
CA GLY A 38 5.98 7.90 11.38
C GLY A 38 6.87 8.38 10.22
N VAL A 39 6.53 8.04 8.99
CA VAL A 39 7.22 8.51 7.78
C VAL A 39 6.46 9.72 7.26
N ALA A 40 6.90 10.91 7.62
CA ALA A 40 6.36 12.15 7.08
C ALA A 40 6.47 12.13 5.55
N ASP A 41 5.38 12.46 4.85
CA ASP A 41 5.31 12.51 3.39
C ASP A 41 5.99 13.81 2.89
N SER A 42 7.30 13.91 3.13
CA SER A 42 8.11 15.09 2.77
C SER A 42 8.43 15.16 1.27
N GLY A 43 7.81 14.32 0.44
CA GLY A 43 8.07 14.25 -1.00
C GLY A 43 9.46 13.77 -1.39
N ARG A 44 10.40 13.69 -0.45
CA ARG A 44 11.78 13.20 -0.66
C ARG A 44 11.87 11.71 -0.32
N TRP A 45 12.59 10.97 -1.15
CA TRP A 45 12.90 9.56 -0.92
C TRP A 45 13.87 9.43 0.25
N SER A 46 13.38 9.17 1.46
CA SER A 46 14.26 8.88 2.59
C SER A 46 14.77 7.44 2.50
N THR A 47 15.98 7.18 2.97
CA THR A 47 16.59 5.85 3.02
C THR A 47 15.67 4.83 3.72
N LYS A 48 15.02 5.25 4.81
CA LYS A 48 14.04 4.43 5.54
C LYS A 48 12.85 4.02 4.65
N ARG A 49 12.34 4.94 3.85
CA ARG A 49 11.22 4.66 2.92
C ARG A 49 11.62 3.69 1.82
N ILE A 50 12.82 3.86 1.25
CA ILE A 50 13.38 2.95 0.24
C ILE A 50 13.57 1.54 0.83
N ALA A 51 14.15 1.44 2.03
CA ALA A 51 14.35 0.16 2.71
C ALA A 51 13.03 -0.57 2.98
N MET A 52 11.98 0.16 3.39
CA MET A 52 10.65 -0.43 3.60
C MET A 52 10.01 -0.91 2.28
N TYR A 53 10.15 -0.14 1.19
CA TYR A 53 9.68 -0.59 -0.13
C TYR A 53 10.42 -1.85 -0.60
N ALA A 54 11.73 -1.90 -0.43
CA ALA A 54 12.53 -3.08 -0.75
C ALA A 54 12.09 -4.31 0.06
N LEU A 55 11.79 -4.14 1.34
CA LEU A 55 11.27 -5.22 2.19
C LEU A 55 9.92 -5.74 1.69
N PHE A 56 8.97 -4.84 1.36
CA PHE A 56 7.67 -5.25 0.82
C PHE A 56 7.80 -5.89 -0.55
N VAL A 57 8.71 -5.42 -1.41
CA VAL A 57 9.00 -6.05 -2.70
C VAL A 57 9.55 -7.45 -2.50
N ALA A 58 10.54 -7.62 -1.63
CA ALA A 58 11.12 -8.94 -1.33
C ALA A 58 10.06 -9.91 -0.77
N LEU A 59 9.21 -9.43 0.15
CA LEU A 59 8.10 -10.22 0.68
C LEU A 59 7.09 -10.59 -0.41
N SER A 60 6.72 -9.63 -1.27
CA SER A 60 5.82 -9.88 -2.39
C SER A 60 6.40 -10.91 -3.37
N MET A 61 7.69 -10.80 -3.70
CA MET A 61 8.40 -11.80 -4.50
C MET A 61 8.34 -13.20 -3.87
N ALA A 62 8.68 -13.31 -2.59
CA ALA A 62 8.68 -14.60 -1.90
C ALA A 62 7.28 -15.25 -1.88
N VAL A 63 6.27 -14.44 -1.61
CA VAL A 63 4.88 -14.89 -1.55
C VAL A 63 4.31 -15.20 -2.93
N SER A 64 4.75 -14.53 -4.00
CA SER A 64 4.28 -14.78 -5.37
C SER A 64 4.65 -16.19 -5.90
N PHE A 65 5.68 -16.82 -5.34
CA PHE A 65 6.00 -18.23 -5.66
C PHE A 65 5.01 -19.24 -5.05
N VAL A 66 4.20 -18.81 -4.08
CA VAL A 66 3.12 -19.62 -3.50
C VAL A 66 1.88 -19.47 -4.37
N GLU A 67 1.90 -20.05 -5.57
CA GLU A 67 0.79 -20.03 -6.51
C GLU A 67 0.23 -21.43 -6.72
N PHE A 68 -1.10 -21.57 -6.74
CA PHE A 68 -1.75 -22.85 -6.98
C PHE A 68 -3.10 -22.67 -7.69
N PRO A 69 -3.46 -23.59 -8.60
CA PRO A 69 -4.77 -23.58 -9.26
C PRO A 69 -5.86 -23.98 -8.25
N ILE A 70 -6.91 -23.18 -8.14
CA ILE A 70 -8.07 -23.49 -7.26
C ILE A 70 -9.22 -24.09 -8.08
N VAL A 71 -9.34 -23.73 -9.36
CA VAL A 71 -10.45 -24.13 -10.21
C VAL A 71 -10.08 -25.41 -10.96
N PRO A 72 -10.76 -26.56 -10.71
CA PRO A 72 -10.48 -27.80 -11.42
C PRO A 72 -10.65 -27.62 -12.95
N GLY A 73 -9.68 -28.12 -13.71
CA GLY A 73 -9.68 -28.06 -15.17
C GLY A 73 -9.27 -26.68 -15.76
N VAL A 74 -8.93 -25.70 -14.93
CA VAL A 74 -8.48 -24.36 -15.37
C VAL A 74 -7.11 -24.06 -14.73
N GLU A 75 -6.07 -24.76 -15.17
CA GLU A 75 -4.74 -24.72 -14.55
C GLU A 75 -4.04 -23.37 -14.67
N TRP A 76 -4.39 -22.56 -15.67
CA TRP A 76 -3.83 -21.22 -15.86
C TRP A 76 -4.39 -20.19 -14.86
N LEU A 77 -5.52 -20.51 -14.19
CA LEU A 77 -6.15 -19.62 -13.23
C LEU A 77 -5.63 -19.92 -11.82
N LYS A 78 -4.47 -19.38 -11.52
CA LYS A 78 -3.77 -19.62 -10.25
C LYS A 78 -4.08 -18.53 -9.22
N TYR A 79 -4.32 -18.95 -7.99
CA TYR A 79 -4.36 -18.05 -6.85
C TYR A 79 -2.94 -17.78 -6.37
N ASP A 80 -2.66 -16.52 -6.14
CA ASP A 80 -1.42 -16.02 -5.58
C ASP A 80 -1.75 -14.95 -4.53
N PRO A 81 -1.16 -15.02 -3.31
CA PRO A 81 -1.46 -14.10 -2.24
C PRO A 81 -0.64 -12.80 -2.25
N SER A 82 0.27 -12.59 -3.21
CA SER A 82 1.14 -11.39 -3.25
C SER A 82 0.38 -10.07 -3.39
N GLY A 83 -0.83 -10.10 -3.96
CA GLY A 83 -1.73 -8.95 -3.99
C GLY A 83 -2.10 -8.41 -2.60
N ILE A 84 -2.09 -9.27 -1.56
CA ILE A 84 -2.26 -8.87 -0.16
C ILE A 84 -1.12 -7.95 0.26
N VAL A 85 0.12 -8.33 -0.08
CA VAL A 85 1.34 -7.57 0.26
C VAL A 85 1.31 -6.20 -0.41
N SER A 86 0.94 -6.15 -1.70
CA SER A 86 0.79 -4.90 -2.46
C SER A 86 -0.27 -3.98 -1.85
N LEU A 87 -1.39 -4.54 -1.41
CA LEU A 87 -2.47 -3.78 -0.77
C LEU A 87 -2.05 -3.22 0.60
N VAL A 88 -1.37 -4.04 1.42
CA VAL A 88 -0.82 -3.61 2.72
C VAL A 88 0.22 -2.50 2.53
N ALA A 89 1.14 -2.65 1.58
CA ALA A 89 2.12 -1.62 1.25
C ALA A 89 1.45 -0.32 0.80
N GLY A 90 0.38 -0.41 0.00
CA GLY A 90 -0.43 0.72 -0.44
C GLY A 90 -1.12 1.46 0.73
N PHE A 91 -1.64 0.75 1.70
CA PHE A 91 -2.23 1.35 2.90
C PHE A 91 -1.19 1.96 3.82
N ALA A 92 -0.05 1.31 4.00
CA ALA A 92 1.01 1.77 4.90
C ALA A 92 1.78 2.98 4.34
N TYR A 93 2.11 2.97 3.04
CA TYR A 93 3.04 3.93 2.43
C TYR A 93 2.45 4.69 1.23
N GLY A 94 1.19 4.45 0.92
CA GLY A 94 0.46 5.14 -0.14
C GLY A 94 0.57 4.51 -1.53
N PRO A 95 -0.08 5.13 -2.55
CA PRO A 95 -0.24 4.54 -3.88
C PRO A 95 1.08 4.27 -4.61
N ALA A 96 2.14 5.07 -4.37
CA ALA A 96 3.45 4.81 -4.95
C ALA A 96 4.04 3.47 -4.49
N ALA A 97 3.88 3.13 -3.19
CA ALA A 97 4.28 1.82 -2.68
C ALA A 97 3.47 0.68 -3.31
N ALA A 98 2.16 0.86 -3.46
CA ALA A 98 1.30 -0.11 -4.12
C ALA A 98 1.79 -0.41 -5.55
N VAL A 99 2.14 0.62 -6.33
CA VAL A 99 2.66 0.46 -7.69
C VAL A 99 4.00 -0.29 -7.69
N ILE A 100 4.96 0.17 -6.90
CA ILE A 100 6.31 -0.40 -6.86
C ILE A 100 6.26 -1.87 -6.43
N VAL A 101 5.52 -2.20 -5.38
CA VAL A 101 5.41 -3.58 -4.87
C VAL A 101 4.65 -4.47 -5.84
N SER A 102 3.58 -3.98 -6.49
CA SER A 102 2.85 -4.76 -7.51
C SER A 102 3.69 -5.07 -8.74
N VAL A 103 4.51 -4.12 -9.21
CA VAL A 103 5.34 -4.31 -10.40
C VAL A 103 6.56 -5.17 -10.09
N LEU A 104 7.34 -4.80 -9.08
CA LEU A 104 8.58 -5.48 -8.77
C LEU A 104 8.36 -6.83 -8.09
N GLY A 105 7.26 -7.03 -7.36
CA GLY A 105 6.93 -8.29 -6.70
C GLY A 105 6.73 -9.45 -7.68
N PHE A 106 6.31 -9.19 -8.91
CA PHE A 106 6.13 -10.20 -9.96
C PHE A 106 7.30 -10.29 -10.94
N LEU A 107 8.35 -9.50 -10.78
CA LEU A 107 9.47 -9.46 -11.72
C LEU A 107 10.12 -10.84 -12.00
N PRO A 108 10.29 -11.74 -11.01
CA PRO A 108 10.85 -13.08 -11.29
C PRO A 108 10.02 -13.92 -12.25
N HIS A 109 8.69 -13.77 -12.21
CA HIS A 109 7.78 -14.54 -13.07
C HIS A 109 7.79 -14.07 -14.53
N LEU A 110 8.35 -12.90 -14.82
CA LEU A 110 8.48 -12.37 -16.18
C LEU A 110 9.31 -13.30 -17.10
N PHE A 111 10.28 -14.02 -16.52
CA PHE A 111 11.16 -14.92 -17.26
C PHE A 111 10.53 -16.29 -17.54
N THR A 112 9.54 -16.69 -16.76
CA THR A 112 8.88 -18.00 -16.89
C THR A 112 7.53 -17.92 -17.58
N ASN A 113 6.74 -16.87 -17.30
CA ASN A 113 5.42 -16.65 -17.87
C ASN A 113 5.14 -15.16 -18.03
N PRO A 114 5.64 -14.51 -19.10
CA PRO A 114 5.50 -13.05 -19.28
C PRO A 114 4.05 -12.59 -19.38
N TRP A 115 3.18 -13.34 -20.05
CA TRP A 115 1.77 -12.98 -20.21
C TRP A 115 0.97 -13.12 -18.91
N GLY A 116 1.21 -14.20 -18.17
CA GLY A 116 0.62 -14.39 -16.83
C GLY A 116 1.11 -13.32 -15.85
N THR A 117 2.40 -12.95 -15.91
CA THR A 117 2.97 -11.86 -15.11
C THR A 117 2.32 -10.53 -15.43
N LEU A 118 2.14 -10.20 -16.71
CA LEU A 118 1.45 -8.98 -17.13
C LEU A 118 0.05 -8.91 -16.53
N MET A 119 -0.69 -10.02 -16.59
CA MET A 119 -2.04 -10.12 -16.01
C MET A 119 -2.02 -9.94 -14.50
N ALA A 120 -1.09 -10.60 -13.80
CA ALA A 120 -0.97 -10.51 -12.34
C ALA A 120 -0.67 -9.08 -11.90
N VAL A 121 0.27 -8.39 -12.57
CA VAL A 121 0.62 -6.99 -12.32
C VAL A 121 -0.57 -6.07 -12.56
N LEU A 122 -1.27 -6.19 -13.69
CA LEU A 122 -2.42 -5.35 -14.02
C LEU A 122 -3.55 -5.50 -12.99
N VAL A 123 -3.86 -6.72 -12.59
CA VAL A 123 -4.89 -7.00 -11.58
C VAL A 123 -4.46 -6.50 -10.19
N ALA A 124 -3.19 -6.69 -9.81
CA ALA A 124 -2.65 -6.19 -8.54
C ALA A 124 -2.66 -4.65 -8.48
N LEU A 125 -2.31 -3.97 -9.56
CA LEU A 125 -2.41 -2.51 -9.67
C LEU A 125 -3.85 -2.03 -9.59
N ALA A 126 -4.77 -2.67 -10.33
CA ALA A 126 -6.18 -2.33 -10.33
C ALA A 126 -6.84 -2.51 -8.94
N LEU A 127 -6.34 -3.46 -8.13
CA LEU A 127 -6.78 -3.64 -6.74
C LEU A 127 -6.16 -2.60 -5.81
N SER A 128 -4.83 -2.51 -5.79
CA SER A 128 -4.09 -1.84 -4.74
C SER A 128 -4.02 -0.31 -4.90
N VAL A 129 -3.96 0.20 -6.14
CA VAL A 129 -3.81 1.64 -6.38
C VAL A 129 -5.07 2.42 -6.03
N PRO A 130 -6.29 2.05 -6.51
CA PRO A 130 -7.51 2.75 -6.11
C PRO A 130 -7.78 2.63 -4.60
N ALA A 131 -7.52 1.44 -4.02
CA ALA A 131 -7.68 1.23 -2.59
C ALA A 131 -6.77 2.16 -1.77
N ALA A 132 -5.49 2.28 -2.15
CA ALA A 132 -4.54 3.17 -1.51
C ALA A 132 -4.89 4.66 -1.68
N LEU A 133 -5.39 5.06 -2.85
CA LEU A 133 -5.82 6.44 -3.13
C LEU A 133 -7.01 6.85 -2.24
N ILE A 134 -8.01 5.99 -2.13
CA ILE A 134 -9.20 6.24 -1.29
C ILE A 134 -8.79 6.29 0.18
N TYR A 135 -7.98 5.33 0.62
CA TYR A 135 -7.49 5.29 1.98
C TYR A 135 -6.60 6.50 2.34
N ARG A 136 -5.78 6.98 1.40
CA ARG A 136 -4.98 8.20 1.58
C ARG A 136 -5.84 9.43 1.85
N ARG A 137 -7.01 9.52 1.23
CA ARG A 137 -7.97 10.62 1.46
C ARG A 137 -8.71 10.49 2.78
N ASN A 138 -9.07 9.26 3.15
CA ASN A 138 -9.84 8.93 4.33
C ASN A 138 -9.13 7.84 5.14
N LYS A 139 -8.20 8.23 6.04
CA LYS A 139 -7.42 7.31 6.90
C LYS A 139 -8.28 6.73 8.03
N THR A 140 -9.45 6.18 7.70
CA THR A 140 -10.37 5.54 8.64
C THR A 140 -10.60 4.09 8.23
N ARG A 141 -11.12 3.27 9.17
CA ARG A 141 -11.53 1.89 8.84
C ARG A 141 -12.58 1.85 7.72
N LYS A 142 -13.52 2.81 7.71
CA LYS A 142 -14.51 2.94 6.63
C LYS A 142 -13.83 3.26 5.30
N GLY A 143 -12.84 4.16 5.29
CA GLY A 143 -12.04 4.48 4.10
C GLY A 143 -11.27 3.28 3.57
N ALA A 144 -10.71 2.43 4.44
CA ALA A 144 -10.04 1.19 4.03
C ALA A 144 -11.02 0.21 3.38
N VAL A 145 -12.18 -0.03 4.00
CA VAL A 145 -13.22 -0.92 3.45
C VAL A 145 -13.74 -0.43 2.10
N ILE A 146 -14.07 0.86 1.98
CA ILE A 146 -14.52 1.45 0.72
C ILE A 146 -13.42 1.32 -0.34
N GLY A 147 -12.16 1.58 0.04
CA GLY A 147 -11.01 1.42 -0.84
C GLY A 147 -10.86 -0.01 -1.35
N ILE A 148 -10.99 -1.01 -0.49
CA ILE A 148 -10.93 -2.43 -0.86
C ILE A 148 -12.07 -2.79 -1.82
N ILE A 149 -13.30 -2.34 -1.55
CA ILE A 149 -14.45 -2.63 -2.41
C ILE A 149 -14.26 -2.02 -3.80
N VAL A 150 -13.87 -0.75 -3.89
CA VAL A 150 -13.63 -0.08 -5.17
C VAL A 150 -12.45 -0.72 -5.91
N GLY A 151 -11.37 -1.03 -5.20
CA GLY A 151 -10.22 -1.76 -5.75
C GLY A 151 -10.60 -3.14 -6.26
N ALA A 152 -11.43 -3.90 -5.53
CA ALA A 152 -11.90 -5.21 -5.96
C ALA A 152 -12.77 -5.15 -7.23
N ILE A 153 -13.65 -4.15 -7.33
CA ILE A 153 -14.46 -3.93 -8.54
C ILE A 153 -13.55 -3.59 -9.73
N ALA A 154 -12.58 -2.69 -9.54
CA ALA A 154 -11.63 -2.34 -10.60
C ALA A 154 -10.77 -3.54 -11.02
N ALA A 155 -10.30 -4.33 -10.05
CA ALA A 155 -9.53 -5.55 -10.30
C ALA A 155 -10.35 -6.63 -10.99
N LEU A 156 -11.63 -6.78 -10.65
CA LEU A 156 -12.54 -7.71 -11.33
C LEU A 156 -12.76 -7.30 -12.80
N ALA A 157 -13.01 -6.03 -13.05
CA ALA A 157 -13.12 -5.53 -14.42
C ALA A 157 -11.83 -5.74 -15.20
N MET A 158 -10.67 -5.44 -14.61
CA MET A 158 -9.36 -5.68 -15.21
C MET A 158 -9.12 -7.18 -15.44
N ALA A 159 -9.50 -8.05 -14.50
CA ALA A 159 -9.36 -9.50 -14.67
C ALA A 159 -10.21 -10.03 -15.81
N ILE A 160 -11.45 -9.56 -15.96
CA ILE A 160 -12.33 -10.00 -17.06
C ILE A 160 -11.77 -9.53 -18.41
N VAL A 161 -11.56 -8.23 -18.57
CA VAL A 161 -11.08 -7.64 -19.84
C VAL A 161 -9.68 -8.19 -20.18
N GLY A 162 -8.78 -8.21 -19.20
CA GLY A 162 -7.43 -8.70 -19.40
C GLY A 162 -7.38 -10.17 -19.77
N ASN A 163 -8.19 -11.03 -19.14
CA ASN A 163 -8.24 -12.45 -19.52
C ASN A 163 -8.79 -12.66 -20.93
N ILE A 164 -9.80 -11.91 -21.36
CA ILE A 164 -10.31 -11.99 -22.73
C ILE A 164 -9.21 -11.68 -23.76
N ILE A 165 -8.34 -10.72 -23.45
CA ILE A 165 -7.28 -10.26 -24.36
C ILE A 165 -6.02 -11.11 -24.24
N VAL A 166 -5.55 -11.37 -23.01
CA VAL A 166 -4.21 -11.90 -22.76
C VAL A 166 -4.19 -13.44 -22.66
N THR A 167 -5.22 -14.06 -22.10
CA THR A 167 -5.24 -15.53 -21.89
C THR A 167 -5.09 -16.34 -23.19
N PRO A 168 -5.64 -15.94 -24.34
CA PRO A 168 -5.41 -16.65 -25.59
C PRO A 168 -3.92 -16.84 -25.97
N PHE A 169 -3.07 -15.90 -25.59
CA PHE A 169 -1.64 -15.95 -25.95
C PHE A 169 -0.84 -17.00 -25.19
N TYR A 170 -1.27 -17.44 -24.00
CA TYR A 170 -0.50 -18.37 -23.18
C TYR A 170 -1.24 -19.65 -22.78
N ALA A 171 -2.57 -19.63 -22.82
CA ALA A 171 -3.39 -20.79 -22.45
C ALA A 171 -3.84 -21.64 -23.64
N HIS A 172 -3.41 -21.28 -24.88
CA HIS A 172 -3.78 -21.96 -26.14
C HIS A 172 -5.30 -22.09 -26.32
N MET A 173 -6.05 -21.08 -25.88
CA MET A 173 -7.50 -21.04 -25.97
C MET A 173 -7.96 -19.95 -26.94
N THR A 174 -9.11 -20.14 -27.55
CA THR A 174 -9.76 -19.07 -28.34
C THR A 174 -10.43 -18.06 -27.40
N THR A 175 -10.59 -16.83 -27.85
CA THR A 175 -11.30 -15.79 -27.09
C THR A 175 -12.73 -16.24 -26.70
N ALA A 176 -13.42 -16.99 -27.61
CA ALA A 176 -14.74 -17.51 -27.31
C ALA A 176 -14.74 -18.51 -26.13
N GLN A 177 -13.73 -19.39 -26.07
CA GLN A 177 -13.58 -20.31 -24.94
C GLN A 177 -13.30 -19.58 -23.62
N VAL A 178 -12.47 -18.54 -23.64
CA VAL A 178 -12.22 -17.71 -22.46
C VAL A 178 -13.49 -17.00 -21.99
N VAL A 179 -14.27 -16.44 -22.93
CA VAL A 179 -15.55 -15.79 -22.63
C VAL A 179 -16.54 -16.79 -22.01
N ALA A 180 -16.61 -18.02 -22.50
CA ALA A 180 -17.45 -19.06 -21.93
C ALA A 180 -17.06 -19.41 -20.46
N LEU A 181 -15.80 -19.23 -20.08
CA LEU A 181 -15.31 -19.46 -18.71
C LEU A 181 -15.49 -18.26 -17.75
N ILE A 182 -15.95 -17.12 -18.22
CA ILE A 182 -16.12 -15.94 -17.36
C ILE A 182 -17.07 -16.25 -16.21
N VAL A 183 -18.27 -16.73 -16.51
CA VAL A 183 -19.30 -16.98 -15.49
C VAL A 183 -18.96 -18.19 -14.61
N PRO A 184 -18.63 -19.38 -15.17
CA PRO A 184 -18.41 -20.57 -14.34
C PRO A 184 -17.07 -20.61 -13.61
N ALA A 185 -16.05 -19.90 -14.07
CA ALA A 185 -14.70 -20.00 -13.52
C ALA A 185 -14.13 -18.64 -13.05
N LEU A 186 -14.05 -17.62 -13.93
CA LEU A 186 -13.39 -16.36 -13.62
C LEU A 186 -14.10 -15.56 -12.53
N LEU A 187 -15.43 -15.46 -12.58
CA LEU A 187 -16.18 -14.70 -11.58
C LEU A 187 -16.08 -15.30 -10.18
N PRO A 188 -16.37 -16.58 -9.93
CA PRO A 188 -16.26 -17.16 -8.59
C PRO A 188 -14.83 -17.16 -8.09
N PHE A 189 -13.84 -17.45 -8.94
CA PHE A 189 -12.43 -17.37 -8.58
C PHE A 189 -12.00 -15.97 -8.13
N ASN A 190 -12.29 -14.93 -8.92
CA ASN A 190 -11.91 -13.58 -8.59
C ASN A 190 -12.69 -13.04 -7.39
N ALA A 191 -13.97 -13.40 -7.22
CA ALA A 191 -14.73 -13.06 -6.03
C ALA A 191 -14.09 -13.64 -4.76
N LEU A 192 -13.70 -14.91 -4.79
CA LEU A 192 -12.96 -15.55 -3.69
C LEU A 192 -11.61 -14.87 -3.47
N LYS A 193 -10.80 -14.68 -4.53
CA LYS A 193 -9.48 -14.05 -4.48
C LYS A 193 -9.55 -12.67 -3.84
N PHE A 194 -10.42 -11.79 -4.31
CA PHE A 194 -10.50 -10.42 -3.79
C PHE A 194 -11.12 -10.34 -2.40
N THR A 195 -12.00 -11.28 -2.04
CA THR A 195 -12.48 -11.40 -0.66
C THR A 195 -11.33 -11.72 0.29
N ILE A 196 -10.50 -12.71 -0.03
CA ILE A 196 -9.32 -13.05 0.77
C ILE A 196 -8.34 -11.86 0.82
N HIS A 197 -8.04 -11.23 -0.33
CA HIS A 197 -7.15 -10.08 -0.41
C HIS A 197 -7.66 -8.87 0.38
N GLY A 198 -8.96 -8.71 0.56
CA GLY A 198 -9.55 -7.64 1.38
C GLY A 198 -9.58 -7.98 2.87
N VAL A 199 -9.99 -9.21 3.23
CA VAL A 199 -10.15 -9.65 4.63
C VAL A 199 -8.80 -9.75 5.34
N VAL A 200 -7.79 -10.35 4.71
CA VAL A 200 -6.48 -10.58 5.35
C VAL A 200 -5.79 -9.29 5.78
N PRO A 201 -5.63 -8.24 4.95
CA PRO A 201 -5.06 -6.97 5.39
C PRO A 201 -5.86 -6.32 6.52
N PHE A 202 -7.17 -6.44 6.49
CA PHE A 202 -8.03 -5.88 7.53
C PHE A 202 -7.83 -6.59 8.89
N LEU A 203 -7.65 -7.89 8.89
CA LEU A 203 -7.36 -8.67 10.10
C LEU A 203 -5.95 -8.40 10.64
N ILE A 204 -4.96 -8.28 9.76
CA ILE A 204 -3.54 -8.06 10.11
C ILE A 204 -3.30 -6.62 10.58
N SER A 205 -4.10 -5.66 10.17
CA SER A 205 -3.91 -4.24 10.54
C SER A 205 -3.97 -3.98 12.04
N LYS A 206 -4.77 -4.75 12.80
CA LYS A 206 -4.87 -4.63 14.28
C LYS A 206 -3.60 -5.06 15.03
N PRO A 207 -3.02 -6.27 14.79
CA PRO A 207 -1.82 -6.71 15.50
C PRO A 207 -0.58 -5.89 15.14
N ILE A 208 -0.43 -5.44 13.88
CA ILE A 208 0.72 -4.63 13.45
C ILE A 208 0.73 -3.26 14.14
N SER A 209 -0.41 -2.60 14.26
CA SER A 209 -0.53 -1.33 15.01
C SER A 209 -0.12 -1.50 16.48
N ASN A 210 -0.52 -2.59 17.12
CA ASN A 210 -0.18 -2.88 18.52
C ASN A 210 1.31 -3.23 18.73
N LEU A 211 1.93 -3.90 17.75
CA LEU A 211 3.37 -4.20 17.79
C LEU A 211 4.22 -2.94 17.61
N LEU A 212 3.84 -2.07 16.68
CA LEU A 212 4.55 -0.81 16.43
C LEU A 212 4.48 0.15 17.62
N THR A 213 3.33 0.24 18.30
CA THR A 213 3.19 1.02 19.53
C THR A 213 4.01 0.44 20.68
N ARG A 214 4.09 -0.86 20.83
CA ARG A 214 4.93 -1.52 21.86
C ARG A 214 6.42 -1.32 21.60
N CYS A 215 6.87 -1.41 20.36
CA CYS A 215 8.28 -1.13 20.01
C CYS A 215 8.65 0.33 20.24
N ALA A 216 7.76 1.27 19.92
CA ALA A 216 7.98 2.69 20.18
C ALA A 216 8.07 3.00 21.69
N SER A 217 7.22 2.38 22.52
CA SER A 217 7.24 2.55 23.98
C SER A 217 8.50 1.97 24.61
N PHE A 218 9.05 0.88 24.07
CA PHE A 218 10.29 0.28 24.57
C PHE A 218 11.50 1.16 24.30
N THR A 219 11.54 1.85 23.16
CA THR A 219 12.64 2.78 22.80
C THR A 219 12.65 4.02 23.71
N ILE A 220 11.48 4.49 24.16
CA ILE A 220 11.37 5.66 25.06
C ILE A 220 11.78 5.29 26.50
N SER A 221 11.65 4.01 26.90
CA SER A 221 12.04 3.55 28.25
C SER A 221 13.53 3.29 28.43
N LEU A 222 14.33 3.34 27.36
CA LEU A 222 15.78 3.11 27.38
C LEU A 222 16.61 4.41 27.30
N ASN A 223 15.97 5.57 27.24
CA ASN A 223 16.59 6.90 27.26
C ASN A 223 16.14 7.69 28.49
#